data_02d402656e36c8aace3952d46428206c
#
_entry.id   02d402656e36c8aace3952d46428206c
#
_cell.length_a   1.000
_cell.length_b   1.000
_cell.length_c   1.000
_cell.angle_alpha   90.00
_cell.angle_beta   90.00
_cell.angle_gamma   90.00
#
_symmetry.space_group_name_H-M   'P 1'
#
loop_
_entity.id
_entity.type
_entity.pdbx_description
1 polymer ?
#
loop_
_entity_poly.entity_id
_entity_poly.type
_entity_poly.pdbx_seq_one_letter_code
_entity_poly.pdbx_strand_id
1 'polypeptide(L)' 'MTRAKKTNGSEVHQIMTALTDTTIRGIVRSANEEGIKRENIVSLLKENGQFVLIYFR' A
#
# COMPACT_ATOMS: atom_id res chain seq x y z
N MET A 1 2.73 -18.01 -22.65
CA MET A 1 2.80 -17.72 -21.75
C MET A 1 3.00 -17.31 -21.34
N THR A 2 2.69 -17.27 -21.42
CA THR A 2 2.71 -16.79 -20.56
C THR A 2 2.81 -16.33 -20.18
N ARG A 3 2.36 -16.25 -20.24
CA ARG A 3 2.37 -15.72 -19.41
C ARG A 3 2.43 -15.47 -18.69
N ALA A 4 2.30 -15.54 -18.74
CA ALA A 4 2.20 -15.30 -17.66
C ALA A 4 2.19 -14.97 -17.30
N LYS A 5 1.91 -14.94 -17.35
CA LYS A 5 1.83 -14.62 -16.65
C LYS A 5 2.01 -14.35 -16.08
N LYS A 6 1.77 -14.29 -16.01
CA LYS A 6 1.84 -13.96 -15.06
C LYS A 6 1.98 -13.84 -14.39
N THR A 7 1.71 -13.92 -14.33
CA THR A 7 1.69 -13.76 -13.35
C THR A 7 1.89 -13.68 -12.79
N ASN A 8 1.52 -13.80 -12.65
CA ASN A 8 1.45 -13.67 -11.77
C ASN A 8 1.53 -13.06 -10.66
N GLY A 9 1.54 -13.44 -10.04
CA GLY A 9 1.46 -12.86 -8.71
C GLY A 9 1.42 -11.34 -8.68
N SER A 10 2.12 -10.69 -9.52
CA SER A 10 2.16 -9.23 -9.59
C SER A 10 0.79 -8.63 -9.89
N GLU A 11 -0.08 -9.41 -10.49
CA GLU A 11 -1.40 -8.93 -10.82
C GLU A 11 -2.24 -8.65 -9.59
N VAL A 12 -1.92 -9.31 -8.49
CA VAL A 12 -2.66 -9.15 -7.24
C VAL A 12 -2.41 -7.79 -6.63
N HIS A 13 -1.33 -7.13 -7.03
CA HIS A 13 -0.91 -5.86 -6.42
C HIS A 13 -0.93 -4.73 -7.44
N GLN A 14 -2.03 -4.64 -8.19
CA GLN A 14 -2.12 -3.64 -9.22
C GLN A 14 -3.09 -2.51 -8.90
N ILE A 15 -3.82 -2.61 -7.81
CA ILE A 15 -4.78 -1.58 -7.44
C ILE A 15 -4.10 -0.61 -6.49
N MET A 16 -4.02 0.64 -6.91
CA MET A 16 -3.44 1.68 -6.05
C MET A 16 -4.46 2.11 -5.01
N THR A 17 -4.03 2.13 -3.79
CA THR A 17 -4.90 2.37 -2.64
C THR A 17 -4.21 3.33 -1.69
N ALA A 18 -5.00 4.02 -0.88
CA ALA A 18 -4.46 4.91 0.13
C ALA A 18 -5.13 4.63 1.46
N LEU A 19 -4.36 4.71 2.54
CA LEU A 19 -4.94 4.73 3.87
C LEU A 19 -4.42 5.97 4.59
N THR A 20 -5.22 6.49 5.50
CA THR A 20 -4.89 7.73 6.19
C THR A 20 -5.00 7.57 7.68
N ASP A 21 -4.24 8.39 8.39
CA ASP A 21 -4.33 8.45 9.85
C ASP A 21 -3.74 9.78 10.29
N THR A 22 -4.10 10.20 11.49
CA THR A 22 -3.59 11.45 12.02
C THR A 22 -2.17 11.34 12.53
N THR A 23 -1.67 10.11 12.72
CA THR A 23 -0.31 9.89 13.20
C THR A 23 0.39 8.84 12.35
N ILE A 24 1.72 8.94 12.32
CA ILE A 24 2.51 7.93 11.62
C ILE A 24 2.37 6.57 12.29
N ARG A 25 2.30 6.57 13.62
CA ARG A 25 2.12 5.31 14.35
C ARG A 25 0.83 4.61 13.93
N GLY A 26 -0.24 5.39 13.74
CA GLY A 26 -1.49 4.82 13.26
C GLY A 26 -1.37 4.25 11.87
N ILE A 27 -0.62 4.92 11.00
CA ILE A 27 -0.35 4.42 9.65
C ILE A 27 0.36 3.07 9.73
N VAL A 28 1.38 2.98 10.55
CA VAL A 28 2.17 1.75 10.67
C VAL A 28 1.29 0.61 11.20
N ARG A 29 0.48 0.90 12.20
CA ARG A 29 -0.42 -0.12 12.75
C ARG A 29 -1.37 -0.63 11.68
N SER A 30 -2.00 0.28 10.96
CA SER A 30 -2.97 -0.11 9.92
C SER A 30 -2.29 -0.91 8.82
N ALA A 31 -1.11 -0.49 8.41
CA ALA A 31 -0.38 -1.20 7.37
C ALA A 31 -0.07 -2.63 7.80
N ASN A 32 0.33 -2.80 9.06
CA ASN A 32 0.63 -4.13 9.58
C ASN A 32 -0.64 -4.99 9.67
N GLU A 33 -1.74 -4.39 10.10
CA GLU A 33 -2.99 -5.11 10.21
C GLU A 33 -3.51 -5.55 8.86
N GLU A 34 -3.28 -4.76 7.83
CA GLU A 34 -3.71 -5.11 6.49
C GLU A 34 -2.71 -5.96 5.73
N GLY A 35 -1.55 -6.18 6.33
CA GLY A 35 -0.55 -7.03 5.70
C GLY A 35 0.11 -6.39 4.49
N ILE A 36 0.24 -5.08 4.49
CA ILE A 36 0.85 -4.38 3.37
C ILE A 36 2.35 -4.66 3.36
N LYS A 37 2.84 -5.19 2.25
CA LYS A 37 4.25 -5.52 2.12
C LYS A 37 5.04 -4.29 1.72
N ARG A 38 6.29 -4.22 2.18
CA ARG A 38 7.14 -3.09 1.92
C ARG A 38 7.27 -2.79 0.43
N GLU A 39 7.40 -3.83 -0.38
CA GLU A 39 7.60 -3.63 -1.82
C GLU A 39 6.37 -3.08 -2.51
N ASN A 40 5.22 -3.08 -1.85
CA ASN A 40 3.99 -2.52 -2.42
C ASN A 40 3.74 -1.08 -2.00
N ILE A 41 4.59 -0.53 -1.15
CA ILE A 41 4.43 0.83 -0.67
C ILE A 41 5.02 1.79 -1.69
N VAL A 42 4.22 2.76 -2.10
CA VAL A 42 4.65 3.76 -3.08
C VAL A 42 5.18 5.00 -2.40
N SER A 43 4.44 5.54 -1.45
CA SER A 43 4.81 6.82 -0.86
C SER A 43 4.07 7.02 0.46
N LEU A 44 4.67 7.84 1.31
CA LEU A 44 4.03 8.30 2.54
C LEU A 44 4.14 9.81 2.53
N LEU A 45 3.02 10.50 2.65
CA LEU A 45 3.02 11.94 2.62
C LEU A 45 2.02 12.49 3.64
N LYS A 46 2.01 13.81 3.77
CA LYS A 46 1.11 14.47 4.70
C LYS A 46 0.22 15.41 3.93
N GLU A 47 -1.08 15.35 4.22
CA GLU A 47 -2.05 16.15 3.51
C GLU A 47 -3.19 16.51 4.47
N ASN A 48 -3.49 17.82 4.55
CA ASN A 48 -4.60 18.30 5.37
C ASN A 48 -4.53 17.82 6.81
N GLY A 49 -3.32 17.79 7.37
CA GLY A 49 -3.16 17.40 8.76
C GLY A 49 -3.18 15.90 9.01
N GLN A 50 -3.24 15.11 7.95
CA GLN A 50 -3.24 13.66 8.06
C GLN A 50 -2.08 13.09 7.27
N PHE A 51 -1.62 11.92 7.72
CA PHE A 51 -0.64 11.16 6.96
C PHE A 51 -1.35 10.23 6.00
N VAL A 52 -0.80 10.09 4.80
CA VAL A 52 -1.40 9.29 3.74
C VAL A 52 -0.35 8.30 3.26
N LEU A 53 -0.70 7.02 3.30
CA LEU A 53 0.17 5.97 2.79
C LEU A 53 -0.43 5.47 1.48
N ILE A 54 0.34 5.59 0.40
CA ILE A 54 -0.10 5.13 -0.92
C ILE A 54 0.61 3.82 -1.21
N TYR A 55 -0.17 2.81 -1.57
CA TYR A 55 0.38 1.48 -1.77
C TYR A 55 -0.47 0.72 -2.79
N PHE A 56 0.08 -0.37 -3.29
CA PHE A 56 -0.64 -1.28 -4.18
C PHE A 56 -1.18 -2.46 -3.38
N ARG A 57 -2.35 -2.89 -3.79
CA ARG A 57 -2.95 -4.09 -3.21
C ARG A 57 -3.57 -4.96 -4.27
#